data_a33f215a6a8a4cb503e87637cb62c9b7
#
_entry.id   a33f215a6a8a4cb503e87637cb62c9b7
#
_cell.length_a   1.000
_cell.length_b   1.000
_cell.length_c   1.000
_cell.angle_alpha   90.00
_cell.angle_beta   90.00
_cell.angle_gamma   90.00
#
_symmetry.space_group_name_H-M   'P 1'
#
loop_
_entity.id
_entity.type
_entity.pdbx_description
1 polymer ?
#
loop_
_entity_poly.entity_id
_entity_poly.type
_entity_poly.pdbx_seq_one_letter_code
_entity_poly.pdbx_strand_id
1 'polypeptide(L)'
;MSARQRDYSTASRITELTTFLFGVALLIVIISQLPADTFSPNSPSFFFIIGAIAISRYSWWAVQAVRSTWYNRVIFPRLRAEADALDTDDKPQELFVLCTSYRIEPQVSFQVYDALLREARDYGVPITIFASVSDRTDVDVINHVMDEHDWPRHVEVRYMFQKGDGKRSAMAEVLRAVSRRLPAPGSLLISMDGDIRLEPG
;
A
#
# COMPACT_ATOMS: atom_id res chain seq x y z
N MET A 1 -11.15 25.73 -6.64
CA MET A 1 -9.83 25.55 -5.97
C MET A 1 -9.53 26.83 -5.22
N SER A 2 -9.45 26.79 -3.87
CA SER A 2 -9.22 27.99 -3.06
C SER A 2 -7.74 28.44 -3.19
N ALA A 3 -7.50 29.76 -2.98
CA ALA A 3 -6.15 30.35 -3.02
C ALA A 3 -5.16 29.59 -2.10
N ARG A 4 -5.61 29.15 -0.96
CA ARG A 4 -4.85 28.38 0.03
C ARG A 4 -4.32 27.04 -0.51
N GLN A 5 -5.08 26.37 -1.40
CA GLN A 5 -4.68 25.10 -2.00
C GLN A 5 -3.61 25.27 -3.10
N ARG A 6 -3.58 26.44 -3.74
CA ARG A 6 -2.53 26.82 -4.70
C ARG A 6 -1.19 27.10 -4.03
N ASP A 7 -1.19 27.78 -2.87
CA ASP A 7 0.04 28.09 -2.13
C ASP A 7 0.75 26.82 -1.62
N TYR A 8 0.01 25.83 -1.11
CA TYR A 8 0.60 24.57 -0.68
C TYR A 8 1.24 23.79 -1.85
N SER A 9 0.63 23.79 -3.02
CA SER A 9 1.16 23.06 -4.18
C SER A 9 2.45 23.73 -4.72
N THR A 10 2.52 25.03 -4.66
CA THR A 10 3.70 25.80 -5.11
C THR A 10 4.86 25.66 -4.12
N ALA A 11 4.59 25.76 -2.82
CA ALA A 11 5.58 25.56 -1.77
C ALA A 11 6.17 24.12 -1.80
N SER A 12 5.33 23.10 -2.01
CA SER A 12 5.78 21.71 -2.14
C SER A 12 6.71 21.54 -3.35
N ARG A 13 6.36 22.08 -4.51
CA ARG A 13 7.19 21.98 -5.72
C ARG A 13 8.53 22.68 -5.57
N ILE A 14 8.56 23.85 -4.91
CA ILE A 14 9.79 24.58 -4.64
C ILE A 14 10.69 23.76 -3.71
N THR A 15 10.12 23.16 -2.65
CA THR A 15 10.88 22.30 -1.71
C THR A 15 11.44 21.06 -2.43
N GLU A 16 10.65 20.40 -3.27
CA GLU A 16 11.09 19.25 -4.05
C GLU A 16 12.22 19.62 -5.01
N LEU A 17 12.09 20.75 -5.72
CA LEU A 17 13.11 21.23 -6.65
C LEU A 17 14.41 21.62 -5.92
N THR A 18 14.31 22.35 -4.81
CA THR A 18 15.48 22.72 -4.01
C THR A 18 16.20 21.50 -3.41
N THR A 19 15.46 20.53 -2.92
CA THR A 19 16.03 19.26 -2.43
C THR A 19 16.73 18.49 -3.55
N PHE A 20 16.12 18.41 -4.72
CA PHE A 20 16.73 17.79 -5.89
C PHE A 20 18.02 18.50 -6.32
N LEU A 21 17.97 19.83 -6.46
CA LEU A 21 19.13 20.63 -6.85
C LEU A 21 20.26 20.53 -5.81
N PHE A 22 19.94 20.53 -4.53
CA PHE A 22 20.92 20.29 -3.47
C PHE A 22 21.56 18.92 -3.58
N GLY A 23 20.77 17.86 -3.82
CA GLY A 23 21.29 16.52 -4.04
C GLY A 23 22.21 16.41 -5.24
N VAL A 24 21.84 17.04 -6.37
CA VAL A 24 22.68 17.11 -7.57
C VAL A 24 23.98 17.87 -7.30
N ALA A 25 23.92 19.03 -6.64
CA ALA A 25 25.10 19.82 -6.29
C ALA A 25 26.05 19.03 -5.38
N LEU A 26 25.51 18.36 -4.36
CA LEU A 26 26.28 17.50 -3.46
C LEU A 26 26.96 16.35 -4.23
N LEU A 27 26.23 15.72 -5.15
CA LEU A 27 26.78 14.66 -6.00
C LEU A 27 27.94 15.16 -6.88
N ILE A 28 27.79 16.35 -7.49
CA ILE A 28 28.85 16.98 -8.30
C ILE A 28 30.08 17.24 -7.43
N VAL A 29 29.91 17.79 -6.22
CA VAL A 29 31.02 18.04 -5.30
C VAL A 29 31.71 16.72 -4.93
N ILE A 30 30.98 15.65 -4.61
CA ILE A 30 31.56 14.35 -4.30
C ILE A 30 32.35 13.82 -5.50
N ILE A 31 31.77 13.85 -6.71
CA ILE A 31 32.42 13.36 -7.92
C ILE A 31 33.68 14.17 -8.24
N SER A 32 33.67 15.50 -8.01
CA SER A 32 34.84 16.36 -8.29
C SER A 32 36.03 16.12 -7.34
N GLN A 33 35.79 15.49 -6.20
CA GLN A 33 36.85 15.11 -5.25
C GLN A 33 37.45 13.74 -5.56
N LEU A 34 36.87 12.97 -6.49
CA LEU A 34 37.41 11.67 -6.83
C LEU A 34 38.59 11.82 -7.81
N PRO A 35 39.62 10.98 -7.70
CA PRO A 35 40.71 10.93 -8.66
C PRO A 35 40.18 10.69 -10.08
N ALA A 36 40.83 11.31 -11.08
CA ALA A 36 40.40 11.25 -12.47
C ALA A 36 40.34 9.83 -13.04
N ASP A 37 41.15 8.92 -12.51
CA ASP A 37 41.20 7.49 -12.89
C ASP A 37 40.13 6.64 -12.20
N THR A 38 39.37 7.20 -11.24
CA THR A 38 38.35 6.47 -10.47
C THR A 38 37.30 5.79 -11.34
N PHE A 39 36.96 6.41 -12.46
CA PHE A 39 35.96 5.87 -13.40
C PHE A 39 36.57 5.06 -14.55
N SER A 40 37.89 4.86 -14.55
CA SER A 40 38.54 3.98 -15.50
C SER A 40 38.27 2.51 -15.16
N PRO A 41 37.74 1.69 -16.08
CA PRO A 41 37.43 0.27 -15.83
C PRO A 41 38.60 -0.58 -15.36
N ASN A 42 39.84 -0.13 -15.60
CA ASN A 42 41.05 -0.81 -15.21
C ASN A 42 41.70 -0.29 -13.93
N SER A 43 41.07 0.70 -13.29
CA SER A 43 41.62 1.30 -12.06
C SER A 43 41.21 0.49 -10.81
N PRO A 44 42.14 0.27 -9.88
CA PRO A 44 41.81 -0.34 -8.58
C PRO A 44 40.73 0.41 -7.82
N SER A 45 40.71 1.75 -7.93
CA SER A 45 39.70 2.64 -7.30
C SER A 45 38.29 2.35 -7.84
N PHE A 46 38.15 2.07 -9.12
CA PHE A 46 36.88 1.70 -9.72
C PHE A 46 36.31 0.41 -9.15
N PHE A 47 37.15 -0.63 -9.05
CA PHE A 47 36.75 -1.92 -8.46
C PHE A 47 36.41 -1.79 -6.99
N PHE A 48 37.17 -1.00 -6.25
CA PHE A 48 36.89 -0.75 -4.84
C PHE A 48 35.52 -0.06 -4.63
N ILE A 49 35.19 0.99 -5.42
CA ILE A 49 33.92 1.68 -5.33
C ILE A 49 32.74 0.76 -5.68
N ILE A 50 32.85 0.03 -6.80
CA ILE A 50 31.81 -0.94 -7.19
C ILE A 50 31.65 -2.02 -6.15
N GLY A 51 32.76 -2.53 -5.61
CA GLY A 51 32.74 -3.51 -4.53
C GLY A 51 32.08 -3.00 -3.26
N ALA A 52 32.36 -1.76 -2.86
CA ALA A 52 31.72 -1.15 -1.70
C ALA A 52 30.21 -0.93 -1.88
N ILE A 53 29.79 -0.49 -3.08
CA ILE A 53 28.36 -0.35 -3.42
C ILE A 53 27.67 -1.72 -3.42
N ALA A 54 28.31 -2.72 -4.00
CA ALA A 54 27.77 -4.09 -4.03
C ALA A 54 27.60 -4.66 -2.63
N ILE A 55 28.66 -4.57 -1.81
CA ILE A 55 28.62 -5.01 -0.40
C ILE A 55 27.51 -4.30 0.37
N SER A 56 27.41 -2.98 0.26
CA SER A 56 26.36 -2.19 0.90
C SER A 56 24.95 -2.69 0.49
N ARG A 57 24.74 -2.90 -0.80
CA ARG A 57 23.45 -3.37 -1.31
C ARG A 57 23.12 -4.78 -0.85
N TYR A 58 24.07 -5.71 -0.93
CA TYR A 58 23.86 -7.09 -0.46
C TYR A 58 23.72 -7.18 1.05
N SER A 59 24.44 -6.37 1.81
CA SER A 59 24.27 -6.28 3.27
C SER A 59 22.88 -5.82 3.63
N TRP A 60 22.33 -4.81 2.92
CA TRP A 60 20.95 -4.37 3.09
C TRP A 60 19.94 -5.50 2.81
N TRP A 61 20.15 -6.25 1.74
CA TRP A 61 19.33 -7.43 1.42
C TRP A 61 19.38 -8.50 2.52
N ALA A 62 20.57 -8.80 3.03
CA ALA A 62 20.73 -9.75 4.12
C ALA A 62 20.00 -9.29 5.40
N VAL A 63 20.10 -8.02 5.75
CA VAL A 63 19.36 -7.43 6.88
C VAL A 63 17.84 -7.57 6.68
N GLN A 64 17.32 -7.27 5.47
CA GLN A 64 15.90 -7.42 5.19
C GLN A 64 15.45 -8.89 5.24
N ALA A 65 16.24 -9.82 4.74
CA ALA A 65 15.95 -11.25 4.82
C ALA A 65 15.88 -11.75 6.26
N VAL A 66 16.84 -11.34 7.10
CA VAL A 66 16.83 -11.67 8.55
C VAL A 66 15.61 -11.07 9.22
N ARG A 67 15.32 -9.79 8.97
CA ARG A 67 14.16 -9.08 9.53
C ARG A 67 12.84 -9.73 9.11
N SER A 68 12.68 -10.08 7.85
CA SER A 68 11.49 -10.76 7.33
C SER A 68 11.32 -12.14 7.97
N THR A 69 12.39 -12.91 8.05
CA THR A 69 12.36 -14.24 8.68
C THR A 69 12.00 -14.14 10.16
N TRP A 70 12.57 -13.19 10.88
CA TRP A 70 12.25 -12.93 12.29
C TRP A 70 10.79 -12.53 12.46
N TYR A 71 10.30 -11.59 11.62
CA TYR A 71 8.92 -11.16 11.65
C TYR A 71 7.96 -12.33 11.44
N ASN A 72 8.17 -13.12 10.38
CA ASN A 72 7.27 -14.22 10.02
C ASN A 72 7.28 -15.38 11.03
N ARG A 73 8.43 -15.64 11.68
CA ARG A 73 8.56 -16.80 12.59
C ARG A 73 8.28 -16.47 14.06
N VAL A 74 8.43 -15.22 14.44
CA VAL A 74 8.35 -14.82 15.87
C VAL A 74 7.27 -13.80 16.11
N ILE A 75 7.29 -12.69 15.37
CA ILE A 75 6.40 -11.56 15.64
C ILE A 75 4.98 -11.86 15.15
N PHE A 76 4.85 -12.29 13.92
CA PHE A 76 3.53 -12.51 13.29
C PHE A 76 2.70 -13.59 14.02
N PRO A 77 3.23 -14.80 14.34
CA PRO A 77 2.48 -15.79 15.09
C PRO A 77 2.04 -15.32 16.48
N ARG A 78 2.89 -14.50 17.12
CA ARG A 78 2.57 -13.91 18.43
C ARG A 78 1.43 -12.89 18.31
N LEU A 79 1.51 -11.95 17.36
CA LEU A 79 0.46 -10.97 17.12
C LEU A 79 -0.87 -11.66 16.76
N ARG A 80 -0.81 -12.73 15.99
CA ARG A 80 -1.99 -13.52 15.64
C ARG A 80 -2.61 -14.18 16.88
N ALA A 81 -1.80 -14.82 17.71
CA ALA A 81 -2.28 -15.40 18.96
C ALA A 81 -2.88 -14.35 19.93
N GLU A 82 -2.30 -13.16 19.98
CA GLU A 82 -2.84 -12.02 20.74
C GLU A 82 -4.19 -11.55 20.16
N ALA A 83 -4.32 -11.49 18.81
CA ALA A 83 -5.56 -11.10 18.16
C ALA A 83 -6.68 -12.16 18.35
N ASP A 84 -6.33 -13.44 18.27
CA ASP A 84 -7.26 -14.55 18.50
C ASP A 84 -7.78 -14.60 19.96
N ALA A 85 -6.95 -14.10 20.89
CA ALA A 85 -7.28 -14.05 22.32
C ALA A 85 -8.10 -12.81 22.73
N LEU A 86 -8.39 -11.88 21.79
CA LEU A 86 -9.20 -10.70 22.08
C LEU A 86 -10.64 -11.08 22.42
N ASP A 87 -11.16 -10.53 23.51
CA ASP A 87 -12.56 -10.63 23.85
C ASP A 87 -13.45 -9.94 22.80
N THR A 88 -14.71 -10.36 22.73
CA THR A 88 -15.67 -9.80 21.74
C THR A 88 -15.82 -8.29 21.86
N ASP A 89 -15.70 -7.75 23.07
CA ASP A 89 -15.82 -6.31 23.33
C ASP A 89 -14.60 -5.50 22.87
N ASP A 90 -13.44 -6.16 22.75
CA ASP A 90 -12.18 -5.55 22.27
C ASP A 90 -12.01 -5.67 20.74
N LYS A 91 -12.88 -6.47 20.09
CA LYS A 91 -12.87 -6.59 18.64
C LYS A 91 -13.46 -5.35 17.97
N PRO A 92 -12.99 -4.99 16.76
CA PRO A 92 -13.57 -3.90 16.00
C PRO A 92 -15.08 -4.09 15.81
N GLN A 93 -15.85 -3.05 16.08
CA GLN A 93 -17.32 -3.10 15.92
C GLN A 93 -17.75 -2.97 14.47
N GLU A 94 -16.92 -2.36 13.63
CA GLU A 94 -17.14 -2.15 12.20
C GLU A 94 -15.81 -2.09 11.47
N LEU A 95 -15.74 -2.68 10.29
CA LEU A 95 -14.57 -2.63 9.42
C LEU A 95 -14.86 -1.89 8.12
N PHE A 96 -13.95 -1.02 7.74
CA PHE A 96 -13.90 -0.41 6.42
C PHE A 96 -12.70 -0.95 5.67
N VAL A 97 -12.91 -1.54 4.52
CA VAL A 97 -11.84 -2.04 3.67
C VAL A 97 -11.76 -1.18 2.41
N LEU A 98 -10.63 -0.54 2.20
CA LEU A 98 -10.33 0.16 0.96
C LEU A 98 -9.48 -0.74 0.08
N CYS A 99 -10.03 -1.19 -1.03
CA CYS A 99 -9.31 -1.93 -2.06
C CYS A 99 -9.15 -1.05 -3.31
N THR A 100 -7.91 -0.76 -3.71
CA THR A 100 -7.63 0.09 -4.88
C THR A 100 -7.21 -0.78 -6.05
N SER A 101 -8.05 -0.86 -7.09
CA SER A 101 -7.75 -1.51 -8.36
C SER A 101 -7.46 -0.47 -9.43
N TYR A 102 -6.32 -0.59 -10.11
CA TYR A 102 -6.00 0.26 -11.25
C TYR A 102 -5.40 -0.58 -12.37
N ARG A 103 -6.20 -0.83 -13.40
CA ARG A 103 -5.80 -1.62 -14.59
C ARG A 103 -5.21 -2.99 -14.22
N ILE A 104 -5.82 -3.65 -13.25
CA ILE A 104 -5.41 -4.98 -12.82
C ILE A 104 -6.05 -6.00 -13.76
N GLU A 105 -5.34 -7.07 -14.03
CA GLU A 105 -5.86 -8.17 -14.83
C GLU A 105 -7.12 -8.76 -14.16
N PRO A 106 -8.23 -8.99 -14.89
CA PRO A 106 -9.50 -9.46 -14.33
C PRO A 106 -9.38 -10.71 -13.46
N GLN A 107 -8.49 -11.64 -13.83
CA GLN A 107 -8.26 -12.87 -13.07
C GLN A 107 -7.60 -12.59 -11.71
N VAL A 108 -6.71 -11.61 -11.63
CA VAL A 108 -6.07 -11.20 -10.37
C VAL A 108 -7.10 -10.50 -9.49
N SER A 109 -7.89 -9.57 -10.05
CA SER A 109 -8.98 -8.92 -9.34
C SER A 109 -9.99 -9.93 -8.78
N PHE A 110 -10.37 -10.95 -9.57
CA PHE A 110 -11.24 -12.03 -9.12
C PHE A 110 -10.65 -12.72 -7.88
N GLN A 111 -9.39 -13.14 -7.92
CA GLN A 111 -8.76 -13.84 -6.79
C GLN A 111 -8.67 -12.98 -5.52
N VAL A 112 -8.40 -11.67 -5.68
CA VAL A 112 -8.32 -10.72 -4.57
C VAL A 112 -9.67 -10.55 -3.91
N TYR A 113 -10.71 -10.27 -4.70
CA TYR A 113 -12.06 -10.06 -4.17
C TYR A 113 -12.67 -11.35 -3.63
N ASP A 114 -12.45 -12.50 -4.27
CA ASP A 114 -12.89 -13.79 -3.76
C ASP A 114 -12.27 -14.09 -2.38
N ALA A 115 -10.96 -13.87 -2.20
CA ALA A 115 -10.32 -14.04 -0.92
C ALA A 115 -10.83 -13.04 0.13
N LEU A 116 -10.91 -11.75 -0.22
CA LEU A 116 -11.40 -10.69 0.67
C LEU A 116 -12.82 -10.98 1.16
N LEU A 117 -13.64 -11.42 0.26
CA LEU A 117 -15.05 -11.62 0.52
C LEU A 117 -15.30 -12.88 1.37
N ARG A 118 -14.52 -13.94 1.18
CA ARG A 118 -14.58 -15.12 2.08
C ARG A 118 -14.21 -14.76 3.51
N GLU A 119 -13.12 -14.01 3.70
CA GLU A 119 -12.69 -13.56 5.03
C GLU A 119 -13.75 -12.63 5.65
N ALA A 120 -14.30 -11.70 4.87
CA ALA A 120 -15.35 -10.80 5.33
C ALA A 120 -16.61 -11.54 5.78
N ARG A 121 -16.98 -12.63 5.09
CA ARG A 121 -18.14 -13.46 5.45
C ARG A 121 -17.97 -14.10 6.83
N ASP A 122 -16.78 -14.59 7.10
CA ASP A 122 -16.51 -15.40 8.29
C ASP A 122 -16.22 -14.55 9.52
N TYR A 123 -15.89 -13.26 9.34
CA TYR A 123 -15.52 -12.36 10.43
C TYR A 123 -16.72 -11.91 11.31
N GLY A 124 -17.92 -11.83 10.74
CA GLY A 124 -19.17 -11.68 11.49
C GLY A 124 -19.52 -10.27 11.99
N VAL A 125 -18.67 -9.25 11.79
CA VAL A 125 -18.98 -7.83 12.08
C VAL A 125 -19.39 -7.08 10.81
N PRO A 126 -20.06 -5.92 10.91
CA PRO A 126 -20.36 -5.09 9.75
C PRO A 126 -19.09 -4.70 8.99
N ILE A 127 -19.03 -5.03 7.70
CA ILE A 127 -17.87 -4.72 6.83
C ILE A 127 -18.35 -3.95 5.62
N THR A 128 -17.75 -2.78 5.39
CA THR A 128 -17.97 -2.01 4.16
C THR A 128 -16.69 -2.03 3.32
N ILE A 129 -16.77 -2.66 2.16
CA ILE A 129 -15.68 -2.72 1.19
C ILE A 129 -15.85 -1.59 0.18
N PHE A 130 -14.92 -0.65 0.17
CA PHE A 130 -14.82 0.39 -0.85
C PHE A 130 -13.93 -0.10 -1.99
N ALA A 131 -14.55 -0.57 -3.04
CA ALA A 131 -13.86 -0.98 -4.27
C ALA A 131 -13.60 0.25 -5.13
N SER A 132 -12.36 0.73 -5.13
CA SER A 132 -11.96 1.84 -6.00
C SER A 132 -11.55 1.28 -7.36
N VAL A 133 -12.42 1.43 -8.35
CA VAL A 133 -12.37 0.79 -9.67
C VAL A 133 -12.04 1.79 -10.77
N SER A 134 -11.39 1.31 -11.83
CA SER A 134 -11.01 2.15 -12.98
C SER A 134 -12.12 2.22 -14.04
N ASP A 135 -12.81 1.11 -14.26
CA ASP A 135 -13.84 0.98 -15.29
C ASP A 135 -14.95 -0.01 -14.89
N ARG A 136 -15.87 -0.26 -15.81
CA ARG A 136 -16.98 -1.19 -15.56
C ARG A 136 -16.56 -2.65 -15.54
N THR A 137 -15.50 -3.01 -16.21
CA THR A 137 -14.99 -4.39 -16.22
C THR A 137 -14.59 -4.83 -14.81
N ASP A 138 -13.97 -3.92 -14.03
CA ASP A 138 -13.66 -4.17 -12.63
C ASP A 138 -14.94 -4.46 -11.81
N VAL A 139 -16.01 -3.69 -12.06
CA VAL A 139 -17.32 -3.88 -11.39
C VAL A 139 -17.93 -5.23 -11.76
N ASP A 140 -17.87 -5.61 -13.04
CA ASP A 140 -18.42 -6.87 -13.52
C ASP A 140 -17.70 -8.08 -12.89
N VAL A 141 -16.39 -7.99 -12.74
CA VAL A 141 -15.60 -9.03 -12.05
C VAL A 141 -16.03 -9.15 -10.59
N ILE A 142 -16.16 -8.03 -9.88
CA ILE A 142 -16.56 -8.05 -8.47
C ILE A 142 -17.98 -8.58 -8.31
N ASN A 143 -18.92 -8.16 -9.18
CA ASN A 143 -20.28 -8.68 -9.17
C ASN A 143 -20.31 -10.19 -9.43
N HIS A 144 -19.48 -10.69 -10.35
CA HIS A 144 -19.38 -12.11 -10.62
C HIS A 144 -18.92 -12.90 -9.38
N VAL A 145 -17.92 -12.39 -8.65
CA VAL A 145 -17.51 -12.98 -7.36
C VAL A 145 -18.66 -12.95 -6.35
N MET A 146 -19.41 -11.86 -6.32
CA MET A 146 -20.56 -11.72 -5.41
C MET A 146 -21.69 -12.70 -5.75
N ASP A 147 -21.93 -12.97 -7.03
CA ASP A 147 -22.97 -13.90 -7.48
C ASP A 147 -22.62 -15.36 -7.24
N GLU A 148 -21.33 -15.70 -7.15
CA GLU A 148 -20.88 -17.07 -6.85
C GLU A 148 -21.04 -17.46 -5.38
N HIS A 149 -21.22 -16.52 -4.49
CA HIS A 149 -21.32 -16.75 -3.04
C HIS A 149 -22.60 -16.17 -2.46
N ASP A 150 -23.24 -16.92 -1.55
CA ASP A 150 -24.32 -16.40 -0.72
C ASP A 150 -23.76 -15.33 0.24
N TRP A 151 -24.20 -14.10 0.00
CA TRP A 151 -23.64 -12.93 0.64
C TRP A 151 -24.31 -12.63 1.99
N PRO A 152 -23.55 -12.56 3.08
CA PRO A 152 -24.12 -12.17 4.35
C PRO A 152 -24.49 -10.69 4.35
N ARG A 153 -25.63 -10.37 4.99
CA ARG A 153 -26.16 -8.99 5.06
C ARG A 153 -25.24 -8.00 5.76
N HIS A 154 -24.25 -8.46 6.51
CA HIS A 154 -23.29 -7.61 7.21
C HIS A 154 -22.12 -7.13 6.33
N VAL A 155 -22.01 -7.63 5.10
CA VAL A 155 -20.98 -7.20 4.14
C VAL A 155 -21.59 -6.35 3.04
N GLU A 156 -21.10 -5.13 2.88
CA GLU A 156 -21.53 -4.17 1.86
C GLU A 156 -20.35 -3.84 0.93
N VAL A 157 -20.54 -3.92 -0.39
CA VAL A 157 -19.55 -3.46 -1.38
C VAL A 157 -20.02 -2.15 -1.98
N ARG A 158 -19.15 -1.14 -1.98
CA ARG A 158 -19.38 0.18 -2.59
C ARG A 158 -18.35 0.48 -3.65
N TYR A 159 -18.83 0.70 -4.85
CA TYR A 159 -17.97 1.08 -5.98
C TYR A 159 -17.67 2.57 -5.99
N MET A 160 -16.38 2.90 -6.14
CA MET A 160 -15.90 4.27 -6.28
C MET A 160 -15.07 4.38 -7.57
N PHE A 161 -15.61 5.04 -8.58
CA PHE A 161 -14.93 5.22 -9.85
C PHE A 161 -13.79 6.23 -9.73
N GLN A 162 -12.58 5.80 -10.08
CA GLN A 162 -11.39 6.65 -10.09
C GLN A 162 -11.47 7.65 -11.25
N LYS A 163 -11.16 8.91 -10.93
CA LYS A 163 -11.14 10.00 -11.96
C LYS A 163 -9.82 10.11 -12.71
N GLY A 164 -8.93 9.11 -12.58
CA GLY A 164 -7.64 9.11 -13.28
C GLY A 164 -6.50 9.84 -12.56
N ASP A 165 -6.74 10.44 -11.39
CA ASP A 165 -5.75 11.24 -10.64
C ASP A 165 -4.76 10.38 -9.80
N GLY A 166 -4.78 9.04 -9.99
CA GLY A 166 -3.90 8.09 -9.32
C GLY A 166 -4.37 7.64 -7.94
N LYS A 167 -3.66 6.66 -7.38
CA LYS A 167 -3.99 5.96 -6.12
C LYS A 167 -4.25 6.90 -4.94
N ARG A 168 -3.46 7.95 -4.78
CA ARG A 168 -3.61 8.90 -3.65
C ARG A 168 -4.95 9.64 -3.70
N SER A 169 -5.40 10.01 -4.88
CA SER A 169 -6.70 10.67 -5.08
C SER A 169 -7.84 9.70 -4.75
N ALA A 170 -7.76 8.46 -5.22
CA ALA A 170 -8.71 7.40 -4.92
C ALA A 170 -8.81 7.14 -3.41
N MET A 171 -7.68 7.00 -2.72
CA MET A 171 -7.64 6.85 -1.26
C MET A 171 -8.29 8.05 -0.54
N ALA A 172 -7.99 9.28 -0.97
CA ALA A 172 -8.57 10.48 -0.37
C ALA A 172 -10.09 10.56 -0.56
N GLU A 173 -10.62 10.08 -1.67
CA GLU A 173 -12.07 9.99 -1.90
C GLU A 173 -12.73 8.99 -0.97
N VAL A 174 -12.15 7.80 -0.81
CA VAL A 174 -12.67 6.79 0.12
C VAL A 174 -12.59 7.27 1.56
N LEU A 175 -11.47 7.85 2.00
CA LEU A 175 -11.34 8.41 3.35
C LEU A 175 -12.42 9.46 3.64
N ARG A 176 -12.74 10.32 2.65
CA ARG A 176 -13.85 11.27 2.78
C ARG A 176 -15.22 10.56 2.86
N ALA A 177 -15.40 9.47 2.11
CA ALA A 177 -16.64 8.70 2.18
C ALA A 177 -16.82 8.02 3.55
N VAL A 178 -15.75 7.43 4.10
CA VAL A 178 -15.73 6.85 5.44
C VAL A 178 -16.01 7.92 6.50
N SER A 179 -15.31 9.07 6.45
CA SER A 179 -15.53 10.17 7.39
C SER A 179 -16.99 10.67 7.42
N ARG A 180 -17.67 10.68 6.28
CA ARG A 180 -19.09 11.09 6.19
C ARG A 180 -20.05 10.10 6.82
N ARG A 181 -19.64 8.85 7.00
CA ARG A 181 -20.43 7.82 7.71
C ARG A 181 -20.38 7.97 9.22
N LEU A 182 -19.51 8.83 9.74
CA LEU A 182 -19.31 9.01 11.18
C LEU A 182 -19.04 7.65 11.87
N PRO A 183 -17.91 7.00 11.56
CA PRO A 183 -17.60 5.68 12.12
C PRO A 183 -17.71 5.65 13.64
N ALA A 184 -18.21 4.55 14.17
CA ALA A 184 -18.27 4.36 15.63
C ALA A 184 -16.86 4.34 16.24
N PRO A 185 -16.67 4.73 17.50
CA PRO A 185 -15.43 4.50 18.20
C PRO A 185 -15.04 3.00 18.15
N GLY A 186 -13.81 2.70 17.82
CA GLY A 186 -13.35 1.32 17.67
C GLY A 186 -13.52 0.74 16.27
N SER A 187 -14.05 1.50 15.28
CA SER A 187 -14.04 1.09 13.87
C SER A 187 -12.61 1.10 13.32
N LEU A 188 -12.28 0.13 12.47
CA LEU A 188 -10.98 0.04 11.79
C LEU A 188 -11.12 0.29 10.28
N LEU A 189 -10.12 0.96 9.72
CA LEU A 189 -9.95 1.11 8.28
C LEU A 189 -8.71 0.33 7.83
N ILE A 190 -8.93 -0.62 6.94
CA ILE A 190 -7.89 -1.42 6.30
C ILE A 190 -7.71 -0.91 4.87
N SER A 191 -6.48 -0.58 4.49
CA SER A 191 -6.15 -0.24 3.10
C SER A 191 -5.32 -1.35 2.49
N MET A 192 -5.80 -1.90 1.37
CA MET A 192 -5.10 -2.93 0.61
C MET A 192 -5.00 -2.56 -0.87
N ASP A 193 -3.97 -3.06 -1.52
CA ASP A 193 -3.81 -2.94 -2.96
C ASP A 193 -4.62 -4.03 -3.67
N GLY A 194 -5.10 -3.73 -4.86
CA GLY A 194 -5.94 -4.64 -5.63
C GLY A 194 -5.23 -5.86 -6.22
N ASP A 195 -3.93 -6.01 -5.96
CA ASP A 195 -3.09 -7.16 -6.32
C ASP A 195 -2.63 -7.97 -5.09
N ILE A 196 -3.09 -7.58 -3.89
CA ILE A 196 -2.78 -8.29 -2.64
C ILE A 196 -3.90 -9.26 -2.32
N ARG A 197 -3.57 -10.53 -2.19
CA ARG A 197 -4.49 -11.57 -1.77
C ARG A 197 -4.37 -11.81 -0.26
N LEU A 198 -5.52 -11.86 0.43
CA LEU A 198 -5.57 -12.30 1.82
C LEU A 198 -5.39 -13.82 1.89
N GLU A 199 -4.61 -14.28 2.87
CA GLU A 199 -4.53 -15.69 3.22
C GLU A 199 -5.60 -16.03 4.25
N PRO A 200 -6.15 -17.24 4.25
CA PRO A 200 -7.19 -17.67 5.19
C PRO A 200 -6.77 -17.55 6.65
N GLY A 201 -7.66 -17.03 7.49
CA GLY A 201 -7.54 -16.96 8.96
C GLY A 201 -6.88 -15.74 9.51
#